data_52a8763c4fd50642513a8236c26672a8
#
_entry.id   52a8763c4fd50642513a8236c26672a8
#
_cell.length_a   1.000
_cell.length_b   1.000
_cell.length_c   1.000
_cell.angle_alpha   90.00
_cell.angle_beta   90.00
_cell.angle_gamma   90.00
#
_symmetry.space_group_name_H-M   'P 1'
#
loop_
_entity.id
_entity.type
_entity.pdbx_description
1 polymer ?
#
loop_
_entity_poly.entity_id
_entity_poly.type
_entity_poly.pdbx_seq_one_letter_code
_entity_poly.pdbx_strand_id
1 'polypeptide(L)'
;MSCILHIETSTAVCSVAVSEDGQNIFVKEDLKGPSHAVSLGVFVDEALSFIDSHAIPLDAVAVSCGPGSYTGLRIGVSMAKGICYGRNVPLIGIPTLEVLSVPVLLYHELPEDALLCPMIDARRMEVYAAIYDRALNVKREISADIVDENSYLEYLEQHPVYFFGNGAADRKSVV
;
A
#
# COMPACT_ATOMS: atom_id res chain seq x y z
N MET A 1 0.76 11.80 21.78
CA MET A 1 -0.26 11.19 20.90
C MET A 1 0.09 11.61 19.49
N SER A 2 0.17 10.66 18.55
CA SER A 2 0.49 10.95 17.14
C SER A 2 -0.73 10.67 16.28
N CYS A 3 -1.20 11.68 15.54
CA CYS A 3 -2.32 11.56 14.61
C CYS A 3 -1.81 11.59 13.16
N ILE A 4 -2.13 10.57 12.39
CA ILE A 4 -1.71 10.44 10.99
C ILE A 4 -2.92 10.25 10.09
N LEU A 5 -3.00 11.05 9.02
CA LEU A 5 -3.93 10.84 7.92
C LEU A 5 -3.29 9.92 6.88
N HIS A 6 -3.97 8.83 6.55
CA HIS A 6 -3.51 7.84 5.58
C HIS A 6 -4.32 7.95 4.28
N ILE A 7 -3.63 7.91 3.14
CA ILE A 7 -4.25 7.94 1.81
C ILE A 7 -3.74 6.76 0.98
N GLU A 8 -4.67 5.94 0.48
CA GLU A 8 -4.37 4.79 -0.38
C GLU A 8 -5.13 4.87 -1.70
N THR A 9 -4.39 4.94 -2.80
CA THR A 9 -4.93 5.05 -4.16
C THR A 9 -4.11 4.27 -5.19
N SER A 10 -3.22 3.39 -4.72
CA SER A 10 -2.28 2.66 -5.59
C SER A 10 -2.94 1.55 -6.41
N THR A 11 -4.13 1.08 -6.00
CA THR A 11 -4.88 0.01 -6.66
C THR A 11 -6.25 0.51 -7.16
N ALA A 12 -7.20 -0.38 -7.36
CA ALA A 12 -8.59 0.00 -7.71
C ALA A 12 -9.36 0.56 -6.49
N VAL A 13 -8.92 0.23 -5.29
CA VAL A 13 -9.50 0.70 -4.04
C VAL A 13 -9.07 2.14 -3.76
N CYS A 14 -10.01 2.97 -3.31
CA CYS A 14 -9.73 4.29 -2.79
C CYS A 14 -10.05 4.30 -1.29
N SER A 15 -9.08 4.58 -0.45
CA SER A 15 -9.34 4.67 0.99
C SER A 15 -8.61 5.83 1.65
N VAL A 16 -9.23 6.33 2.73
CA VAL A 16 -8.68 7.33 3.64
C VAL A 16 -8.94 6.86 5.06
N ALA A 17 -7.92 6.92 5.89
CA ALA A 17 -8.04 6.61 7.32
C ALA A 17 -7.34 7.67 8.17
N VAL A 18 -7.76 7.80 9.42
CA VAL A 18 -7.04 8.54 10.45
C VAL A 18 -6.69 7.57 11.56
N SER A 19 -5.43 7.57 11.95
CA SER A 19 -4.99 6.83 13.14
C SER A 19 -4.49 7.77 14.23
N GLU A 20 -4.75 7.41 15.48
CA GLU A 20 -4.18 8.04 16.67
C GLU A 20 -3.45 6.97 17.47
N ASP A 21 -2.16 7.17 17.73
CA ASP A 21 -1.29 6.21 18.42
C ASP A 21 -1.39 4.77 17.89
N GLY A 22 -1.48 4.63 16.55
CA GLY A 22 -1.59 3.35 15.85
C GLY A 22 -2.98 2.72 15.83
N GLN A 23 -4.00 3.37 16.42
CA GLN A 23 -5.37 2.90 16.36
C GLN A 23 -6.17 3.68 15.31
N ASN A 24 -6.90 3.00 14.43
CA ASN A 24 -7.77 3.64 13.47
C ASN A 24 -8.98 4.25 14.18
N ILE A 25 -9.15 5.57 14.08
CA ILE A 25 -10.27 6.33 14.66
C ILE A 25 -11.27 6.82 13.60
N PHE A 26 -10.88 6.77 12.32
CA PHE A 26 -11.73 7.08 11.18
C PHE A 26 -11.29 6.26 9.97
N VAL A 27 -12.23 5.71 9.21
CA VAL A 27 -11.95 4.99 7.96
C VAL A 27 -13.08 5.24 6.95
N LYS A 28 -12.70 5.54 5.72
CA LYS A 28 -13.60 5.58 4.55
C LYS A 28 -12.93 4.84 3.39
N GLU A 29 -13.71 4.01 2.71
CA GLU A 29 -13.20 3.24 1.57
C GLU A 29 -14.25 3.05 0.47
N ASP A 30 -13.78 3.01 -0.76
CA ASP A 30 -14.58 2.64 -1.93
C ASP A 30 -13.92 1.45 -2.63
N LEU A 31 -14.59 0.30 -2.55
CA LEU A 31 -14.13 -0.98 -3.10
C LEU A 31 -14.69 -1.25 -4.51
N LYS A 32 -15.57 -0.37 -5.04
CA LYS A 32 -16.37 -0.64 -6.26
C LYS A 32 -15.60 -0.39 -7.56
N GLY A 33 -14.38 0.13 -7.51
CA GLY A 33 -13.59 0.35 -8.72
C GLY A 33 -12.95 1.75 -8.77
N PRO A 34 -12.31 2.12 -9.88
CA PRO A 34 -11.45 3.30 -9.95
C PRO A 34 -12.26 4.60 -9.84
N SER A 35 -12.56 5.00 -8.62
CA SER A 35 -13.32 6.20 -8.26
C SER A 35 -12.47 7.31 -7.63
N HIS A 36 -11.13 7.17 -7.64
CA HIS A 36 -10.20 8.06 -6.91
C HIS A 36 -10.46 9.54 -7.16
N ALA A 37 -10.74 9.95 -8.41
CA ALA A 37 -10.99 11.35 -8.74
C ALA A 37 -12.28 11.92 -8.12
N VAL A 38 -13.25 11.05 -7.82
CA VAL A 38 -14.55 11.45 -7.25
C VAL A 38 -14.56 11.28 -5.74
N SER A 39 -14.09 10.14 -5.26
CA SER A 39 -14.25 9.72 -3.86
C SER A 39 -13.18 10.32 -2.94
N LEU A 40 -11.91 10.44 -3.40
CA LEU A 40 -10.81 10.84 -2.54
C LEU A 40 -11.02 12.20 -1.89
N GLY A 41 -11.45 13.20 -2.67
CA GLY A 41 -11.69 14.55 -2.15
C GLY A 41 -12.74 14.58 -1.03
N VAL A 42 -13.82 13.83 -1.22
CA VAL A 42 -14.90 13.71 -0.23
C VAL A 42 -14.40 13.01 1.04
N PHE A 43 -13.68 11.89 0.91
CA PHE A 43 -13.16 11.15 2.06
C PHE A 43 -12.14 11.93 2.85
N VAL A 44 -11.27 12.69 2.17
CA VAL A 44 -10.30 13.58 2.82
C VAL A 44 -10.99 14.72 3.57
N ASP A 45 -12.00 15.35 2.95
CA ASP A 45 -12.78 16.42 3.60
C ASP A 45 -13.49 15.92 4.86
N GLU A 46 -14.13 14.75 4.79
CA GLU A 46 -14.75 14.11 5.95
C GLU A 46 -13.73 13.77 7.05
N ALA A 47 -12.55 13.24 6.68
CA ALA A 47 -11.49 12.90 7.62
C ALA A 47 -10.93 14.15 8.32
N LEU A 48 -10.65 15.22 7.57
CA LEU A 48 -10.15 16.48 8.13
C LEU A 48 -11.21 17.16 9.00
N SER A 49 -12.48 17.15 8.59
CA SER A 49 -13.59 17.65 9.38
C SER A 49 -13.76 16.88 10.70
N PHE A 50 -13.56 15.55 10.66
CA PHE A 50 -13.55 14.71 11.86
C PHE A 50 -12.43 15.13 12.82
N ILE A 51 -11.19 15.26 12.35
CA ILE A 51 -10.02 15.67 13.13
C ILE A 51 -10.28 17.05 13.76
N ASP A 52 -10.73 18.02 12.94
CA ASP A 52 -10.95 19.41 13.40
C ASP A 52 -12.08 19.51 14.42
N SER A 53 -13.18 18.76 14.24
CA SER A 53 -14.32 18.77 15.17
C SER A 53 -13.99 18.15 16.54
N HIS A 54 -13.02 17.23 16.59
CA HIS A 54 -12.55 16.61 17.83
C HIS A 54 -11.31 17.30 18.42
N ALA A 55 -10.85 18.40 17.80
CA ALA A 55 -9.66 19.15 18.20
C ALA A 55 -8.38 18.26 18.27
N ILE A 56 -8.28 17.26 17.37
CA ILE A 56 -7.11 16.37 17.27
C ILE A 56 -6.07 17.03 16.37
N PRO A 57 -4.82 17.27 16.84
CA PRO A 57 -3.78 17.84 15.99
C PRO A 57 -3.31 16.82 14.98
N LEU A 58 -3.29 17.17 13.68
CA LEU A 58 -2.70 16.33 12.63
C LEU A 58 -1.19 16.48 12.66
N ASP A 59 -0.46 15.36 12.83
CA ASP A 59 1.01 15.36 12.90
C ASP A 59 1.69 15.04 11.57
N ALA A 60 1.05 14.21 10.72
CA ALA A 60 1.59 13.82 9.42
C ALA A 60 0.51 13.34 8.46
N VAL A 61 0.86 13.28 7.17
CA VAL A 61 0.07 12.54 6.16
C VAL A 61 0.93 11.42 5.59
N ALA A 62 0.40 10.20 5.60
CA ALA A 62 1.01 9.03 4.99
C ALA A 62 0.31 8.69 3.66
N VAL A 63 1.07 8.33 2.63
CA VAL A 63 0.53 7.97 1.33
C VAL A 63 1.34 6.84 0.70
N SER A 64 0.68 5.89 0.04
CA SER A 64 1.35 4.91 -0.81
C SER A 64 2.01 5.62 -2.00
N CYS A 65 3.34 5.44 -2.14
CA CYS A 65 4.13 6.14 -3.16
C CYS A 65 4.45 5.29 -4.40
N GLY A 66 3.91 4.08 -4.48
CA GLY A 66 4.10 3.16 -5.60
C GLY A 66 4.88 1.91 -5.23
N PRO A 67 4.93 0.96 -6.17
CA PRO A 67 4.28 0.92 -7.49
C PRO A 67 2.76 0.78 -7.41
N GLY A 68 2.06 1.01 -8.55
CA GLY A 68 0.62 0.84 -8.64
C GLY A 68 -0.02 1.65 -9.77
N SER A 69 -1.31 1.91 -9.65
CA SER A 69 -2.08 2.70 -10.61
C SER A 69 -1.48 4.08 -10.83
N TYR A 70 -0.95 4.35 -12.02
CA TYR A 70 -0.32 5.63 -12.36
C TYR A 70 -1.23 6.84 -12.07
N THR A 71 -2.49 6.76 -12.48
CA THR A 71 -3.46 7.83 -12.25
C THR A 71 -3.82 7.93 -10.77
N GLY A 72 -4.07 6.80 -10.10
CA GLY A 72 -4.39 6.76 -8.68
C GLY A 72 -3.29 7.36 -7.82
N LEU A 73 -2.05 6.92 -8.01
CA LEU A 73 -0.88 7.44 -7.28
C LEU A 73 -0.70 8.95 -7.47
N ARG A 74 -0.89 9.47 -8.70
CA ARG A 74 -0.80 10.92 -8.94
C ARG A 74 -1.87 11.70 -8.18
N ILE A 75 -3.10 11.20 -8.15
CA ILE A 75 -4.21 11.83 -7.42
C ILE A 75 -3.91 11.81 -5.92
N GLY A 76 -3.56 10.64 -5.36
CA GLY A 76 -3.28 10.47 -3.92
C GLY A 76 -2.10 11.30 -3.45
N VAL A 77 -0.97 11.22 -4.14
CA VAL A 77 0.26 11.97 -3.78
C VAL A 77 0.05 13.49 -3.92
N SER A 78 -0.69 13.94 -4.95
CA SER A 78 -0.98 15.38 -5.09
C SER A 78 -1.88 15.89 -3.97
N MET A 79 -2.89 15.11 -3.58
CA MET A 79 -3.76 15.43 -2.43
C MET A 79 -2.95 15.49 -1.14
N ALA A 80 -2.15 14.46 -0.86
CA ALA A 80 -1.30 14.39 0.34
C ALA A 80 -0.34 15.60 0.43
N LYS A 81 0.33 15.95 -0.67
CA LYS A 81 1.20 17.13 -0.73
C LYS A 81 0.45 18.43 -0.47
N GLY A 82 -0.76 18.58 -1.02
CA GLY A 82 -1.59 19.76 -0.79
C GLY A 82 -1.99 19.91 0.68
N ILE A 83 -2.37 18.82 1.34
CA ILE A 83 -2.71 18.82 2.77
C ILE A 83 -1.47 19.15 3.61
N CYS A 84 -0.33 18.48 3.34
CA CYS A 84 0.91 18.74 4.06
C CYS A 84 1.33 20.21 3.96
N TYR A 85 1.24 20.80 2.77
CA TYR A 85 1.54 22.21 2.56
C TYR A 85 0.57 23.12 3.33
N GLY A 86 -0.74 22.86 3.23
CA GLY A 86 -1.76 23.68 3.86
C GLY A 86 -1.80 23.58 5.39
N ARG A 87 -1.47 22.42 5.95
CA ARG A 87 -1.45 22.16 7.40
C ARG A 87 -0.05 22.29 8.02
N ASN A 88 0.98 22.51 7.20
CA ASN A 88 2.39 22.57 7.63
C ASN A 88 2.84 21.32 8.40
N VAL A 89 2.48 20.13 7.89
CA VAL A 89 2.83 18.82 8.46
C VAL A 89 3.67 18.01 7.48
N PRO A 90 4.52 17.07 7.96
CA PRO A 90 5.34 16.24 7.09
C PRO A 90 4.52 15.24 6.27
N LEU A 91 5.10 14.87 5.10
CA LEU A 91 4.61 13.80 4.23
C LEU A 91 5.45 12.54 4.45
N ILE A 92 4.76 11.41 4.63
CA ILE A 92 5.37 10.07 4.75
C ILE A 92 4.99 9.28 3.49
N GLY A 93 5.98 8.96 2.65
CA GLY A 93 5.79 8.06 1.51
C GLY A 93 6.11 6.63 1.91
N ILE A 94 5.19 5.69 1.67
CA ILE A 94 5.38 4.27 1.99
C ILE A 94 5.30 3.46 0.69
N PRO A 95 6.30 2.59 0.39
CA PRO A 95 6.23 1.71 -0.77
C PRO A 95 4.98 0.81 -0.73
N THR A 96 4.22 0.75 -1.83
CA THR A 96 2.96 0.01 -1.86
C THR A 96 3.15 -1.48 -1.57
N LEU A 97 4.27 -2.07 -2.02
CA LEU A 97 4.56 -3.49 -1.79
C LEU A 97 4.84 -3.78 -0.30
N GLU A 98 5.40 -2.83 0.44
CA GLU A 98 5.54 -2.94 1.90
C GLU A 98 4.17 -2.88 2.58
N VAL A 99 3.31 -1.93 2.18
CA VAL A 99 1.94 -1.83 2.71
C VAL A 99 1.17 -3.14 2.52
N LEU A 100 1.30 -3.77 1.33
CA LEU A 100 0.67 -5.07 1.06
C LEU A 100 1.22 -6.21 1.91
N SER A 101 2.48 -6.12 2.34
CA SER A 101 3.13 -7.17 3.11
C SER A 101 2.72 -7.18 4.58
N VAL A 102 2.37 -6.03 5.15
CA VAL A 102 2.02 -5.89 6.57
C VAL A 102 0.82 -6.77 6.98
N PRO A 103 -0.31 -6.82 6.26
CA PRO A 103 -1.42 -7.71 6.63
C PRO A 103 -1.04 -9.18 6.62
N VAL A 104 -0.19 -9.61 5.69
CA VAL A 104 0.28 -11.01 5.63
C VAL A 104 1.07 -11.35 6.88
N LEU A 105 1.95 -10.46 7.33
CA LEU A 105 2.72 -10.63 8.56
C LEU A 105 1.85 -10.63 9.83
N LEU A 106 0.77 -9.87 9.84
CA LEU A 106 -0.10 -9.74 11.02
C LEU A 106 -1.12 -10.87 11.15
N TYR A 107 -1.62 -11.40 10.04
CA TYR A 107 -2.76 -12.32 10.04
C TYR A 107 -2.41 -13.76 9.66
N HIS A 108 -1.15 -14.05 9.27
CA HIS A 108 -0.71 -15.39 8.91
C HIS A 108 0.49 -15.82 9.77
N GLU A 109 0.46 -17.08 10.21
CA GLU A 109 1.62 -17.72 10.83
C GLU A 109 2.61 -18.12 9.72
N LEU A 110 3.77 -17.47 9.69
CA LEU A 110 4.81 -17.71 8.71
C LEU A 110 6.04 -18.34 9.36
N PRO A 111 6.72 -19.29 8.68
CA PRO A 111 8.03 -19.80 9.11
C PRO A 111 9.05 -18.66 9.33
N GLU A 112 10.07 -18.89 10.15
CA GLU A 112 11.08 -17.87 10.45
C GLU A 112 11.88 -17.42 9.22
N ASP A 113 12.11 -18.36 8.30
CA ASP A 113 12.85 -18.17 7.06
C ASP A 113 11.96 -17.81 5.86
N ALA A 114 10.68 -17.53 6.09
CA ALA A 114 9.73 -17.17 5.03
C ALA A 114 10.11 -15.85 4.36
N LEU A 115 9.96 -15.83 3.03
CA LEU A 115 10.06 -14.65 2.21
C LEU A 115 8.69 -14.22 1.70
N LEU A 116 8.48 -12.91 1.61
CA LEU A 116 7.27 -12.26 1.15
C LEU A 116 7.50 -11.72 -0.25
N CYS A 117 6.66 -12.10 -1.20
CA CYS A 117 6.70 -11.60 -2.57
C CYS A 117 5.35 -10.95 -2.93
N PRO A 118 5.11 -9.70 -2.50
CA PRO A 118 3.95 -8.93 -2.92
C PRO A 118 4.01 -8.65 -4.42
N MET A 119 2.87 -8.78 -5.10
CA MET A 119 2.75 -8.58 -6.55
C MET A 119 1.59 -7.66 -6.89
N ILE A 120 1.86 -6.62 -7.67
CA ILE A 120 0.84 -5.73 -8.23
C ILE A 120 0.83 -5.90 -9.75
N ASP A 121 -0.36 -6.07 -10.34
CA ASP A 121 -0.52 -6.12 -11.79
C ASP A 121 0.00 -4.82 -12.44
N ALA A 122 1.04 -4.95 -13.27
CA ALA A 122 1.64 -3.86 -14.04
C ALA A 122 1.08 -3.75 -15.46
N ARG A 123 0.07 -4.57 -15.80
CA ARG A 123 -0.49 -4.78 -17.15
C ARG A 123 0.51 -5.47 -18.10
N ARG A 124 0.04 -5.79 -19.34
CA ARG A 124 0.87 -6.35 -20.42
C ARG A 124 1.67 -7.61 -20.02
N MET A 125 1.09 -8.45 -19.16
CA MET A 125 1.74 -9.68 -18.67
C MET A 125 2.92 -9.43 -17.71
N GLU A 126 3.02 -8.23 -17.14
CA GLU A 126 4.03 -7.86 -16.16
C GLU A 126 3.41 -7.69 -14.76
N VAL A 127 4.23 -7.88 -13.74
CA VAL A 127 3.90 -7.57 -12.34
C VAL A 127 5.00 -6.68 -11.74
N TYR A 128 4.62 -5.74 -10.91
CA TYR A 128 5.57 -5.14 -9.98
C TYR A 128 5.73 -6.06 -8.78
N ALA A 129 6.95 -6.51 -8.53
CA ALA A 129 7.27 -7.39 -7.41
C ALA A 129 8.55 -6.96 -6.69
N ALA A 130 8.66 -7.35 -5.44
CA ALA A 130 9.85 -7.26 -4.61
C ALA A 130 9.91 -8.51 -3.74
N ILE A 131 11.04 -8.76 -3.09
CA ILE A 131 11.15 -9.81 -2.08
C ILE A 131 11.63 -9.21 -0.77
N TYR A 132 10.88 -9.49 0.29
CA TYR A 132 11.19 -9.07 1.65
C TYR A 132 11.34 -10.27 2.58
N ASP A 133 12.12 -10.12 3.65
CA ASP A 133 12.04 -11.02 4.79
C ASP A 133 10.89 -10.60 5.74
N ARG A 134 10.68 -11.34 6.82
CA ARG A 134 9.64 -11.06 7.81
C ARG A 134 9.84 -9.74 8.58
N ALA A 135 11.04 -9.17 8.56
CA ALA A 135 11.32 -7.85 9.14
C ALA A 135 11.20 -6.72 8.10
N LEU A 136 10.67 -7.03 6.90
CA LEU A 136 10.56 -6.14 5.75
C LEU A 136 11.92 -5.64 5.22
N ASN A 137 13.02 -6.34 5.52
CA ASN A 137 14.28 -6.06 4.85
C ASN A 137 14.20 -6.51 3.40
N VAL A 138 14.64 -5.65 2.49
CA VAL A 138 14.66 -5.93 1.05
C VAL A 138 15.68 -7.02 0.75
N LYS A 139 15.23 -8.13 0.15
CA LYS A 139 16.07 -9.19 -0.42
C LYS A 139 16.19 -9.04 -1.94
N ARG A 140 15.17 -8.48 -2.57
CA ARG A 140 15.16 -8.12 -3.99
C ARG A 140 14.40 -6.80 -4.15
N GLU A 141 15.04 -5.86 -4.82
CA GLU A 141 14.46 -4.55 -5.11
C GLU A 141 13.22 -4.65 -6.00
N ILE A 142 12.39 -3.62 -5.94
CA ILE A 142 11.17 -3.52 -6.76
C ILE A 142 11.54 -3.50 -8.24
N SER A 143 10.95 -4.39 -9.01
CA SER A 143 11.09 -4.44 -10.46
C SER A 143 9.77 -4.80 -11.15
N ALA A 144 9.70 -4.54 -12.46
CA ALA A 144 8.63 -5.02 -13.31
C ALA A 144 9.09 -6.33 -13.94
N ASP A 145 8.38 -7.41 -13.65
CA ASP A 145 8.77 -8.76 -14.05
C ASP A 145 7.72 -9.38 -14.96
N ILE A 146 8.18 -10.06 -16.01
CA ILE A 146 7.37 -11.04 -16.73
C ILE A 146 7.58 -12.38 -16.01
N VAL A 147 6.54 -12.85 -15.33
CA VAL A 147 6.65 -14.08 -14.53
C VAL A 147 6.50 -15.30 -15.41
N ASP A 148 7.48 -16.21 -15.35
CA ASP A 148 7.54 -17.50 -16.01
C ASP A 148 7.86 -18.63 -15.00
N GLU A 149 8.00 -19.86 -15.49
CA GLU A 149 8.31 -21.05 -14.68
C GLU A 149 9.69 -21.01 -14.00
N ASN A 150 10.59 -20.14 -14.44
CA ASN A 150 11.94 -19.99 -13.88
C ASN A 150 12.04 -18.79 -12.94
N SER A 151 10.99 -17.98 -12.87
CA SER A 151 11.00 -16.79 -12.06
C SER A 151 11.07 -17.14 -10.58
N TYR A 152 11.96 -16.45 -9.86
CA TYR A 152 12.17 -16.59 -8.40
C TYR A 152 12.71 -17.96 -7.93
N LEU A 153 13.19 -18.87 -8.82
CA LEU A 153 13.71 -20.18 -8.44
C LEU A 153 14.83 -20.10 -7.41
N GLU A 154 15.72 -19.12 -7.51
CA GLU A 154 16.82 -18.91 -6.57
C GLU A 154 16.35 -18.72 -5.11
N TYR A 155 15.14 -18.18 -4.92
CA TYR A 155 14.52 -18.00 -3.60
C TYR A 155 13.69 -19.21 -3.20
N LEU A 156 12.94 -19.80 -4.15
CA LEU A 156 12.06 -20.95 -3.93
C LEU A 156 12.83 -22.21 -3.53
N GLU A 157 14.07 -22.38 -4.02
CA GLU A 157 14.93 -23.50 -3.66
C GLU A 157 15.46 -23.45 -2.22
N GLN A 158 15.46 -22.26 -1.61
CA GLN A 158 16.10 -22.04 -0.31
C GLN A 158 15.10 -21.66 0.79
N HIS A 159 13.95 -21.08 0.42
CA HIS A 159 13.00 -20.50 1.35
C HIS A 159 11.55 -20.76 0.95
N PRO A 160 10.61 -20.87 1.89
CA PRO A 160 9.20 -20.77 1.60
C PRO A 160 8.87 -19.32 1.18
N VAL A 161 8.44 -19.14 -0.08
CA VAL A 161 8.10 -17.82 -0.64
C VAL A 161 6.58 -17.69 -0.72
N TYR A 162 6.05 -16.63 -0.13
CA TYR A 162 4.61 -16.32 -0.12
C TYR A 162 4.30 -15.23 -1.15
N PHE A 163 3.57 -15.62 -2.18
CA PHE A 163 3.12 -14.73 -3.26
C PHE A 163 1.70 -14.24 -2.97
N PHE A 164 1.48 -12.93 -3.03
CA PHE A 164 0.17 -12.31 -2.76
C PHE A 164 0.01 -10.97 -3.47
N GLY A 165 -1.20 -10.42 -3.43
CA GLY A 165 -1.57 -9.22 -4.15
C GLY A 165 -2.31 -9.50 -5.46
N ASN A 166 -2.80 -8.48 -6.14
CA ASN A 166 -3.61 -8.63 -7.34
C ASN A 166 -2.82 -9.12 -8.58
N GLY A 167 -1.50 -8.97 -8.57
CA GLY A 167 -0.63 -9.52 -9.60
C GLY A 167 -0.36 -11.02 -9.44
N ALA A 168 -0.55 -11.60 -8.24
CA ALA A 168 -0.37 -13.02 -8.00
C ALA A 168 -1.57 -13.87 -8.45
N ALA A 169 -2.79 -13.31 -8.46
CA ALA A 169 -4.02 -14.05 -8.72
C ALA A 169 -4.14 -14.58 -10.16
N ASP A 170 -3.58 -13.87 -11.15
CA ASP A 170 -3.64 -14.26 -12.56
C ASP A 170 -2.58 -15.31 -12.94
N ARG A 171 -1.72 -15.72 -12.01
CA ARG A 171 -0.59 -16.61 -12.23
C ARG A 171 -0.76 -17.99 -11.58
N LYS A 172 -1.99 -18.48 -11.42
CA LYS A 172 -2.34 -19.78 -10.81
C LYS A 172 -1.71 -21.03 -11.46
N SER A 173 -0.87 -20.84 -12.45
CA SER A 173 -0.17 -21.95 -13.14
C SER A 173 1.31 -22.09 -12.75
N VAL A 174 1.80 -21.38 -11.76
CA VAL A 174 3.24 -21.35 -11.37
C VAL A 174 3.44 -21.80 -9.91
N VAL A 175 2.56 -22.65 -9.40
CA VAL A 175 2.79 -23.40 -8.16
C VAL A 175 2.46 -24.86 -8.41
#